data_13fd6352a1e16f97e0ac859a34726892
#
_entry.id   13fd6352a1e16f97e0ac859a34726892
#
_cell.length_a   1.000
_cell.length_b   1.000
_cell.length_c   1.000
_cell.angle_alpha   90.00
_cell.angle_beta   90.00
_cell.angle_gamma   90.00
#
_symmetry.space_group_name_H-M   'P 1'
#
loop_
_entity.id
_entity.type
_entity.pdbx_description
1 polymer ?
#
loop_
_entity_poly.entity_id
_entity_poly.type
_entity_poly.pdbx_seq_one_letter_code
_entity_poly.pdbx_strand_id
1 'polypeptide(L)'
;MNALAKFGLATVLVTLAVLSNVLVTLSALSGAHAQIQGRQPEALYWQTFLVPEFGTTVEYPAGIFSVPDGKAEKGIGQRFSSADGRSLLTIYTRENEAGDTPASYLKNNLRVGRSALDYEQVTRSFFAISSTGQGLIFYSRCNFSTDAGNAIHCLDLIYPQAEKRAWDGVVTRVSRSLRPLEG
;
A
#
# COMPACT_ATOMS: atom_id res chain seq x y z
N MET A 1 62.98 -3.07 72.62
CA MET A 1 63.64 -4.02 71.72
C MET A 1 62.57 -4.62 70.84
N ASN A 2 62.70 -4.39 69.51
CA ASN A 2 62.01 -5.03 68.36
C ASN A 2 60.55 -4.72 68.12
N ALA A 3 60.35 -3.57 67.52
CA ALA A 3 59.17 -3.27 66.71
C ALA A 3 59.61 -3.05 65.24
N LEU A 4 59.74 -4.12 64.50
CA LEU A 4 59.99 -4.06 63.04
C LEU A 4 59.55 -5.41 62.43
N ALA A 5 58.39 -5.46 61.86
CA ALA A 5 57.96 -6.40 60.83
C ALA A 5 56.44 -6.56 60.78
N LYS A 6 55.68 -5.52 60.37
CA LYS A 6 54.25 -5.69 60.03
C LYS A 6 53.78 -4.67 58.96
N PHE A 7 54.66 -4.17 58.14
CA PHE A 7 54.24 -3.19 57.11
C PHE A 7 54.44 -3.66 55.67
N GLY A 8 54.55 -4.96 55.40
CA GLY A 8 54.90 -5.46 54.08
C GLY A 8 53.83 -6.21 53.31
N LEU A 9 52.67 -6.55 53.89
CA LEU A 9 51.73 -7.48 53.29
C LEU A 9 50.37 -6.82 52.85
N ALA A 10 50.11 -5.61 53.33
CA ALA A 10 48.79 -4.97 53.00
C ALA A 10 48.78 -4.21 51.71
N THR A 11 49.93 -3.80 51.16
CA THR A 11 50.03 -2.95 49.97
C THR A 11 50.01 -3.72 48.65
N VAL A 12 50.33 -5.00 48.65
CA VAL A 12 50.36 -5.84 47.42
C VAL A 12 48.96 -6.35 47.03
N LEU A 13 48.08 -6.54 48.01
CA LEU A 13 46.71 -7.05 47.75
C LEU A 13 45.78 -6.00 47.22
N VAL A 14 46.00 -4.72 47.49
CA VAL A 14 45.12 -3.64 46.95
C VAL A 14 45.39 -3.32 45.47
N THR A 15 46.63 -3.52 45.01
CA THR A 15 46.98 -3.27 43.58
C THR A 15 46.49 -4.35 42.63
N LEU A 16 46.34 -5.57 43.08
CA LEU A 16 45.80 -6.67 42.27
C LEU A 16 44.27 -6.59 42.10
N ALA A 17 43.54 -6.04 43.07
CA ALA A 17 42.10 -5.88 42.99
C ALA A 17 41.65 -4.76 42.02
N VAL A 18 42.47 -3.73 41.85
CA VAL A 18 42.17 -2.59 40.94
C VAL A 18 42.41 -2.98 39.48
N LEU A 19 43.39 -3.83 39.19
CA LEU A 19 43.67 -4.32 37.84
C LEU A 19 42.62 -5.30 37.33
N SER A 20 41.94 -6.04 38.19
CA SER A 20 40.89 -6.99 37.80
C SER A 20 39.60 -6.30 37.42
N ASN A 21 39.28 -5.14 37.96
CA ASN A 21 38.05 -4.40 37.65
C ASN A 21 38.12 -3.57 36.35
N VAL A 22 39.32 -3.26 35.85
CA VAL A 22 39.47 -2.53 34.59
C VAL A 22 39.33 -3.45 33.37
N LEU A 23 39.65 -4.76 33.53
CA LEU A 23 39.48 -5.71 32.41
C LEU A 23 38.04 -6.13 32.17
N VAL A 24 37.13 -6.02 33.15
CA VAL A 24 35.72 -6.41 33.00
C VAL A 24 34.90 -5.33 32.34
N THR A 25 35.32 -4.08 32.38
CA THR A 25 34.56 -2.96 31.77
C THR A 25 34.82 -2.73 30.27
N LEU A 26 35.84 -3.37 29.71
CA LEU A 26 36.13 -3.23 28.28
C LEU A 26 35.36 -4.25 27.37
N SER A 27 34.74 -5.25 27.97
CA SER A 27 33.98 -6.29 27.21
C SER A 27 32.51 -5.95 27.01
N ALA A 28 32.00 -4.88 27.57
CA ALA A 28 30.58 -4.52 27.51
C ALA A 28 30.24 -3.50 26.39
N LEU A 29 31.23 -3.09 25.59
CA LEU A 29 31.03 -2.11 24.50
C LEU A 29 30.94 -2.73 23.12
N SER A 30 30.91 -4.05 23.01
CA SER A 30 30.82 -4.76 21.69
C SER A 30 29.50 -5.49 21.54
N GLY A 31 28.36 -4.78 21.60
CA GLY A 31 27.10 -5.49 21.51
C GLY A 31 25.86 -4.67 21.15
N ALA A 32 25.99 -3.40 20.89
CA ALA A 32 24.86 -2.60 20.43
C ALA A 32 25.03 -2.19 18.95
N HIS A 33 25.34 -3.15 18.08
CA HIS A 33 24.90 -3.04 16.71
C HIS A 33 23.41 -3.37 16.76
N ALA A 34 22.57 -2.34 17.00
CA ALA A 34 21.18 -2.39 16.63
C ALA A 34 21.19 -2.74 15.13
N GLN A 35 20.96 -4.00 14.81
CA GLN A 35 20.55 -4.38 13.47
C GLN A 35 19.27 -3.60 13.23
N ILE A 36 19.39 -2.49 12.52
CA ILE A 36 18.29 -1.95 11.74
C ILE A 36 18.01 -3.10 10.75
N GLN A 37 17.25 -4.07 11.18
CA GLN A 37 16.56 -4.96 10.28
C GLN A 37 15.67 -4.01 9.46
N GLY A 38 16.21 -3.59 8.33
CA GLY A 38 15.43 -2.94 7.29
C GLY A 38 14.23 -3.85 7.09
N ARG A 39 13.05 -3.35 7.49
CA ARG A 39 11.79 -4.01 7.18
C ARG A 39 11.85 -4.25 5.69
N GLN A 40 12.11 -5.50 5.29
CA GLN A 40 11.97 -5.86 3.88
C GLN A 40 10.57 -5.37 3.51
N PRO A 41 10.42 -4.64 2.39
CA PRO A 41 9.09 -4.29 1.93
C PRO A 41 8.34 -5.62 1.87
N GLU A 42 7.31 -5.76 2.69
CA GLU A 42 6.42 -6.92 2.67
C GLU A 42 6.08 -7.14 1.21
N ALA A 43 6.51 -8.26 0.65
CA ALA A 43 6.34 -8.54 -0.76
C ALA A 43 4.86 -8.33 -1.06
N LEU A 44 4.54 -7.44 -2.00
CA LEU A 44 3.17 -7.09 -2.35
C LEU A 44 2.42 -8.40 -2.61
N TYR A 45 1.62 -8.83 -1.62
CA TYR A 45 0.81 -10.03 -1.74
C TYR A 45 -0.41 -9.69 -2.60
N TRP A 46 -0.45 -10.26 -3.81
CA TRP A 46 -1.51 -10.01 -4.78
C TRP A 46 -2.60 -11.06 -4.67
N GLN A 47 -3.85 -10.63 -4.68
CA GLN A 47 -5.04 -11.46 -4.74
C GLN A 47 -5.91 -11.04 -5.91
N THR A 48 -6.77 -11.96 -6.37
CA THR A 48 -7.83 -11.66 -7.33
C THR A 48 -9.13 -11.48 -6.57
N PHE A 49 -9.77 -10.33 -6.76
CA PHE A 49 -11.13 -10.06 -6.32
C PHE A 49 -12.10 -10.34 -7.45
N LEU A 50 -13.22 -10.98 -7.14
CA LEU A 50 -14.29 -11.33 -8.07
C LEU A 50 -15.59 -10.69 -7.62
N VAL A 51 -16.31 -10.03 -8.55
CA VAL A 51 -17.73 -9.68 -8.42
C VAL A 51 -18.51 -10.71 -9.21
N PRO A 52 -19.16 -11.70 -8.55
CA PRO A 52 -19.72 -12.87 -9.23
C PRO A 52 -20.85 -12.54 -10.21
N GLU A 53 -21.69 -11.53 -9.88
CA GLU A 53 -22.90 -11.20 -10.62
C GLU A 53 -22.62 -10.80 -12.07
N PHE A 54 -21.45 -10.22 -12.33
CA PHE A 54 -21.04 -9.75 -13.67
C PHE A 54 -19.68 -10.31 -14.10
N GLY A 55 -19.12 -11.24 -13.32
CA GLY A 55 -17.84 -11.83 -13.63
C GLY A 55 -16.65 -10.86 -13.62
N THR A 56 -16.74 -9.73 -12.91
CA THR A 56 -15.63 -8.74 -12.84
C THR A 56 -14.48 -9.29 -12.03
N THR A 57 -13.27 -9.30 -12.60
CA THR A 57 -12.05 -9.68 -11.88
C THR A 57 -11.06 -8.54 -11.85
N VAL A 58 -10.36 -8.40 -10.69
CA VAL A 58 -9.26 -7.45 -10.49
C VAL A 58 -8.20 -8.08 -9.62
N GLU A 59 -6.92 -8.01 -10.06
CA GLU A 59 -5.79 -8.30 -9.19
C GLU A 59 -5.48 -7.06 -8.33
N TYR A 60 -5.36 -7.22 -7.03
CA TYR A 60 -5.05 -6.13 -6.12
C TYR A 60 -4.00 -6.54 -5.07
N PRO A 61 -3.17 -5.60 -4.58
CA PRO A 61 -2.19 -5.88 -3.55
C PRO A 61 -2.88 -5.96 -2.18
N ALA A 62 -3.28 -7.17 -1.75
CA ALA A 62 -3.95 -7.41 -0.49
C ALA A 62 -3.08 -7.08 0.74
N GLY A 63 -1.74 -7.06 0.58
CA GLY A 63 -0.84 -6.56 1.61
C GLY A 63 -0.98 -5.06 1.87
N ILE A 64 -1.42 -4.27 0.88
CA ILE A 64 -1.73 -2.84 1.04
C ILE A 64 -3.19 -2.68 1.46
N PHE A 65 -4.11 -3.22 0.68
CA PHE A 65 -5.56 -3.10 0.87
C PHE A 65 -6.08 -4.26 1.72
N SER A 66 -5.66 -4.30 2.98
CA SER A 66 -5.90 -5.40 3.90
C SER A 66 -7.19 -5.28 4.71
N VAL A 67 -7.83 -4.10 4.69
CA VAL A 67 -9.02 -3.83 5.48
C VAL A 67 -10.25 -3.74 4.58
N PRO A 68 -11.22 -4.67 4.64
CA PRO A 68 -12.51 -4.51 4.00
C PRO A 68 -13.23 -3.29 4.60
N ASP A 69 -13.60 -2.32 3.76
CA ASP A 69 -14.15 -1.02 4.18
C ASP A 69 -15.56 -0.79 3.61
N GLY A 70 -16.39 -1.82 3.63
CA GLY A 70 -17.78 -1.77 3.22
C GLY A 70 -18.02 -2.02 1.74
N LYS A 71 -19.30 -1.94 1.34
CA LYS A 71 -19.73 -2.13 -0.05
C LYS A 71 -19.37 -0.93 -0.92
N ALA A 72 -19.23 -1.17 -2.22
CA ALA A 72 -19.11 -0.09 -3.20
C ALA A 72 -20.41 0.74 -3.26
N GLU A 73 -20.28 2.06 -3.35
CA GLU A 73 -21.43 2.98 -3.38
C GLU A 73 -22.10 3.08 -4.77
N LYS A 74 -21.33 2.78 -5.84
CA LYS A 74 -21.74 3.03 -7.24
C LYS A 74 -22.22 1.78 -7.98
N GLY A 75 -22.31 0.64 -7.32
CA GLY A 75 -22.65 -0.64 -7.92
C GLY A 75 -22.45 -1.81 -6.98
N ILE A 76 -22.44 -3.01 -7.52
CA ILE A 76 -22.14 -4.24 -6.76
C ILE A 76 -20.63 -4.39 -6.67
N GLY A 77 -20.10 -4.51 -5.46
CA GLY A 77 -18.66 -4.66 -5.24
C GLY A 77 -18.21 -4.32 -3.83
N GLN A 78 -16.93 -4.10 -3.67
CA GLN A 78 -16.26 -3.96 -2.38
C GLN A 78 -15.33 -2.76 -2.37
N ARG A 79 -15.27 -2.09 -1.22
CA ARG A 79 -14.26 -1.09 -0.87
C ARG A 79 -13.26 -1.69 0.11
N PHE A 80 -11.99 -1.37 -0.08
CA PHE A 80 -10.87 -1.75 0.76
C PHE A 80 -10.07 -0.52 1.14
N SER A 81 -9.55 -0.48 2.36
CA SER A 81 -8.59 0.54 2.78
C SER A 81 -7.23 -0.07 3.10
N SER A 82 -6.18 0.75 3.02
CA SER A 82 -4.89 0.42 3.61
C SER A 82 -4.99 0.43 5.14
N ALA A 83 -4.10 -0.30 5.82
CA ALA A 83 -4.09 -0.39 7.28
C ALA A 83 -3.96 0.98 7.98
N ASP A 84 -3.30 1.94 7.34
CA ASP A 84 -3.17 3.32 7.83
C ASP A 84 -4.31 4.26 7.40
N GLY A 85 -5.28 3.75 6.64
CA GLY A 85 -6.44 4.49 6.15
C GLY A 85 -6.16 5.57 5.10
N ARG A 86 -4.91 5.69 4.61
CA ARG A 86 -4.52 6.76 3.67
C ARG A 86 -4.81 6.43 2.22
N SER A 87 -5.07 5.17 1.91
CA SER A 87 -5.33 4.70 0.56
C SER A 87 -6.61 3.87 0.50
N LEU A 88 -7.37 4.04 -0.57
CA LEU A 88 -8.63 3.34 -0.80
C LEU A 88 -8.64 2.70 -2.18
N LEU A 89 -9.18 1.50 -2.27
CA LEU A 89 -9.49 0.80 -3.51
C LEU A 89 -10.97 0.43 -3.49
N THR A 90 -11.72 0.83 -4.51
CA THR A 90 -13.09 0.37 -4.72
C THR A 90 -13.15 -0.41 -6.04
N ILE A 91 -13.66 -1.64 -5.99
CA ILE A 91 -13.88 -2.48 -7.16
C ILE A 91 -15.38 -2.72 -7.25
N TYR A 92 -15.98 -2.39 -8.39
CA TYR A 92 -17.42 -2.52 -8.55
C TYR A 92 -17.83 -2.76 -10.00
N THR A 93 -19.02 -3.30 -10.15
CA THR A 93 -19.69 -3.49 -11.44
C THR A 93 -21.10 -2.96 -11.34
N ARG A 94 -21.60 -2.45 -12.44
CA ARG A 94 -22.99 -2.04 -12.59
C ARG A 94 -23.48 -2.38 -14.00
N GLU A 95 -24.79 -2.55 -14.11
CA GLU A 95 -25.43 -2.66 -15.39
C GLU A 95 -25.34 -1.34 -16.18
N ASN A 96 -25.17 -1.43 -17.48
CA ASN A 96 -25.16 -0.28 -18.40
C ASN A 96 -26.55 -0.06 -19.01
N GLU A 97 -27.55 0.17 -18.15
CA GLU A 97 -28.97 0.35 -18.55
C GLU A 97 -29.17 1.46 -19.58
N ALA A 98 -28.35 2.53 -19.48
CA ALA A 98 -28.44 3.67 -20.40
C ALA A 98 -27.79 3.40 -21.77
N GLY A 99 -27.10 2.25 -21.94
CA GLY A 99 -26.33 1.96 -23.16
C GLY A 99 -25.19 2.95 -23.40
N ASP A 100 -24.60 3.45 -22.32
CA ASP A 100 -23.51 4.42 -22.39
C ASP A 100 -22.27 3.84 -23.09
N THR A 101 -21.63 4.69 -23.89
CA THR A 101 -20.24 4.49 -24.29
C THR A 101 -19.30 5.00 -23.19
N PRO A 102 -18.01 4.61 -23.18
CA PRO A 102 -17.04 5.21 -22.25
C PRO A 102 -17.05 6.74 -22.24
N ALA A 103 -17.20 7.34 -23.42
CA ALA A 103 -17.21 8.80 -23.58
C ALA A 103 -18.48 9.45 -23.00
N SER A 104 -19.67 8.89 -23.27
CA SER A 104 -20.94 9.43 -22.75
C SER A 104 -21.03 9.21 -21.25
N TYR A 105 -20.64 8.04 -20.75
CA TYR A 105 -20.62 7.75 -19.33
C TYR A 105 -19.71 8.73 -18.56
N LEU A 106 -18.47 8.93 -19.04
CA LEU A 106 -17.56 9.88 -18.44
C LEU A 106 -18.14 11.30 -18.43
N LYS A 107 -18.69 11.76 -19.55
CA LYS A 107 -19.33 13.08 -19.65
C LYS A 107 -20.46 13.27 -18.64
N ASN A 108 -21.28 12.23 -18.44
CA ASN A 108 -22.48 12.30 -17.58
C ASN A 108 -22.16 12.10 -16.10
N ASN A 109 -21.06 11.40 -15.77
CA ASN A 109 -20.73 11.01 -14.39
C ASN A 109 -19.47 11.69 -13.81
N LEU A 110 -18.71 12.44 -14.62
CA LEU A 110 -17.56 13.18 -14.14
C LEU A 110 -18.01 14.34 -13.24
N ARG A 111 -17.64 14.29 -11.97
CA ARG A 111 -18.00 15.32 -10.97
C ARG A 111 -17.09 16.54 -10.97
N VAL A 112 -15.95 16.47 -11.65
CA VAL A 112 -14.98 17.55 -11.76
C VAL A 112 -14.89 18.00 -13.22
N GLY A 113 -14.55 19.26 -13.46
CA GLY A 113 -14.32 19.73 -14.82
C GLY A 113 -13.16 18.98 -15.48
N ARG A 114 -13.22 18.73 -16.79
CA ARG A 114 -12.12 18.07 -17.53
C ARG A 114 -10.78 18.77 -17.36
N SER A 115 -10.78 20.09 -17.19
CA SER A 115 -9.58 20.88 -16.92
C SER A 115 -8.89 20.57 -15.59
N ALA A 116 -9.56 19.84 -14.69
CA ALA A 116 -9.00 19.38 -13.42
C ALA A 116 -8.42 17.96 -13.50
N LEU A 117 -8.43 17.32 -14.66
CA LEU A 117 -7.81 16.01 -14.87
C LEU A 117 -6.34 16.18 -15.23
N ASP A 118 -5.49 15.40 -14.54
CA ASP A 118 -4.07 15.27 -14.86
C ASP A 118 -3.84 14.26 -15.99
N TYR A 119 -4.78 13.32 -16.14
CA TYR A 119 -4.73 12.27 -17.15
C TYR A 119 -6.14 11.89 -17.60
N GLU A 120 -6.32 11.74 -18.90
CA GLU A 120 -7.55 11.23 -19.51
C GLU A 120 -7.20 10.33 -20.69
N GLN A 121 -7.71 9.11 -20.69
CA GLN A 121 -7.70 8.20 -21.82
C GLN A 121 -9.11 7.65 -22.03
N VAL A 122 -9.67 7.85 -23.21
CA VAL A 122 -10.98 7.33 -23.59
C VAL A 122 -10.85 6.55 -24.88
N THR A 123 -11.34 5.31 -24.88
CA THR A 123 -11.36 4.42 -26.03
C THR A 123 -12.80 3.97 -26.32
N ARG A 124 -12.98 3.02 -27.23
CA ARG A 124 -14.29 2.43 -27.51
C ARG A 124 -14.76 1.49 -26.39
N SER A 125 -13.83 0.90 -25.62
CA SER A 125 -14.14 -0.13 -24.63
C SER A 125 -13.80 0.26 -23.19
N PHE A 126 -13.10 1.36 -22.96
CA PHE A 126 -12.78 1.82 -21.60
C PHE A 126 -12.50 3.31 -21.55
N PHE A 127 -12.55 3.85 -20.35
CA PHE A 127 -11.85 5.09 -20.01
C PHE A 127 -10.95 4.89 -18.79
N ALA A 128 -9.93 5.74 -18.68
CA ALA A 128 -9.10 5.88 -17.49
C ALA A 128 -8.78 7.36 -17.28
N ILE A 129 -8.94 7.82 -16.04
CA ILE A 129 -8.71 9.21 -15.65
C ILE A 129 -7.94 9.29 -14.35
N SER A 130 -7.22 10.37 -14.15
CA SER A 130 -6.73 10.75 -12.84
C SER A 130 -6.83 12.24 -12.59
N SER A 131 -6.92 12.63 -11.32
CA SER A 131 -6.85 14.01 -10.85
C SER A 131 -6.13 14.08 -9.52
N THR A 132 -5.51 15.24 -9.25
CA THR A 132 -4.84 15.51 -7.97
C THR A 132 -5.61 16.57 -7.20
N GLY A 133 -5.83 16.35 -5.91
CA GLY A 133 -6.48 17.31 -5.02
C GLY A 133 -6.23 16.99 -3.56
N GLN A 134 -6.06 18.00 -2.72
CA GLN A 134 -5.88 17.87 -1.28
C GLN A 134 -4.75 16.90 -0.86
N GLY A 135 -3.66 16.84 -1.65
CA GLY A 135 -2.54 15.94 -1.39
C GLY A 135 -2.78 14.48 -1.74
N LEU A 136 -3.90 14.16 -2.40
CA LEU A 136 -4.28 12.83 -2.85
C LEU A 136 -4.34 12.78 -4.38
N ILE A 137 -4.08 11.59 -4.93
CA ILE A 137 -4.37 11.26 -6.32
C ILE A 137 -5.60 10.37 -6.33
N PHE A 138 -6.57 10.75 -7.14
CA PHE A 138 -7.70 9.93 -7.54
C PHE A 138 -7.41 9.33 -8.90
N TYR A 139 -7.59 8.03 -9.06
CA TYR A 139 -7.52 7.32 -10.33
C TYR A 139 -8.79 6.49 -10.50
N SER A 140 -9.39 6.52 -11.68
CA SER A 140 -10.53 5.69 -12.02
C SER A 140 -10.35 5.05 -13.39
N ARG A 141 -10.73 3.78 -13.50
CA ARG A 141 -10.85 3.08 -14.78
C ARG A 141 -12.16 2.31 -14.82
N CYS A 142 -12.87 2.40 -15.93
CA CYS A 142 -14.03 1.58 -16.23
C CYS A 142 -13.91 0.94 -17.62
N ASN A 143 -14.06 -0.38 -17.66
CA ASN A 143 -14.17 -1.16 -18.91
C ASN A 143 -15.65 -1.45 -19.19
N PHE A 144 -16.03 -1.42 -20.45
CA PHE A 144 -17.39 -1.63 -20.92
C PHE A 144 -17.45 -2.94 -21.69
N SER A 145 -18.32 -3.86 -21.27
CA SER A 145 -18.55 -5.11 -21.98
C SER A 145 -19.94 -5.12 -22.61
N THR A 146 -20.02 -5.59 -23.84
CA THR A 146 -21.28 -5.81 -24.55
C THR A 146 -21.72 -7.27 -24.45
N ASP A 147 -20.79 -8.17 -24.22
CA ASP A 147 -21.00 -9.61 -24.34
C ASP A 147 -21.43 -10.28 -23.03
N ALA A 148 -21.07 -9.72 -21.89
CA ALA A 148 -21.38 -10.26 -20.56
C ALA A 148 -22.47 -9.43 -19.86
N GLY A 149 -23.67 -9.31 -20.46
CA GLY A 149 -24.80 -8.65 -19.81
C GLY A 149 -24.77 -7.12 -19.83
N ASN A 150 -24.08 -6.50 -20.80
CA ASN A 150 -24.02 -5.04 -20.94
C ASN A 150 -23.59 -4.34 -19.63
N ALA A 151 -22.45 -4.72 -19.10
CA ALA A 151 -21.97 -4.25 -17.80
C ALA A 151 -20.82 -3.26 -17.91
N ILE A 152 -20.70 -2.42 -16.89
CA ILE A 152 -19.58 -1.49 -16.69
C ILE A 152 -18.78 -1.98 -15.49
N HIS A 153 -17.53 -2.39 -15.74
CA HIS A 153 -16.59 -2.92 -14.74
C HIS A 153 -15.64 -1.81 -14.34
N CYS A 154 -15.63 -1.40 -13.06
CA CYS A 154 -14.91 -0.23 -12.61
C CYS A 154 -13.97 -0.53 -11.44
N LEU A 155 -12.92 0.26 -11.35
CA LEU A 155 -12.12 0.42 -10.15
C LEU A 155 -11.82 1.90 -9.91
N ASP A 156 -11.82 2.29 -8.65
CA ASP A 156 -11.39 3.60 -8.18
C ASP A 156 -10.26 3.41 -7.17
N LEU A 157 -9.17 4.17 -7.32
CA LEU A 157 -8.02 4.21 -6.42
C LEU A 157 -7.83 5.62 -5.89
N ILE A 158 -7.58 5.73 -4.58
CA ILE A 158 -7.18 6.97 -3.91
C ILE A 158 -5.89 6.68 -3.15
N TYR A 159 -4.87 7.51 -3.32
CA TYR A 159 -3.59 7.33 -2.64
C TYR A 159 -2.84 8.66 -2.47
N PRO A 160 -1.87 8.75 -1.52
CA PRO A 160 -1.12 9.97 -1.28
C PRO A 160 -0.29 10.42 -2.49
N GLN A 161 -0.42 11.70 -2.87
CA GLN A 161 0.34 12.30 -3.97
C GLN A 161 1.85 12.22 -3.74
N ALA A 162 2.29 12.38 -2.49
CA ALA A 162 3.71 12.32 -2.13
C ALA A 162 4.36 10.95 -2.43
N GLU A 163 3.53 9.90 -2.53
CA GLU A 163 3.97 8.53 -2.78
C GLU A 163 3.79 8.09 -4.24
N LYS A 164 3.43 8.99 -5.14
CA LYS A 164 3.08 8.70 -6.53
C LYS A 164 4.02 7.69 -7.21
N ARG A 165 5.34 7.87 -7.09
CA ARG A 165 6.32 6.99 -7.72
C ARG A 165 6.24 5.54 -7.23
N ALA A 166 5.97 5.34 -5.95
CA ALA A 166 5.80 4.01 -5.38
C ALA A 166 4.50 3.35 -5.87
N TRP A 167 3.48 4.17 -6.15
CA TRP A 167 2.17 3.73 -6.62
C TRP A 167 2.10 3.47 -8.12
N ASP A 168 2.98 4.03 -8.96
CA ASP A 168 2.89 3.92 -10.43
C ASP A 168 2.81 2.45 -10.91
N GLY A 169 3.62 1.56 -10.33
CA GLY A 169 3.58 0.13 -10.64
C GLY A 169 2.30 -0.57 -10.16
N VAL A 170 1.83 -0.21 -8.97
CA VAL A 170 0.59 -0.74 -8.38
C VAL A 170 -0.61 -0.35 -9.22
N VAL A 171 -0.78 0.95 -9.51
CA VAL A 171 -1.87 1.49 -10.34
C VAL A 171 -1.88 0.81 -11.70
N THR A 172 -0.72 0.68 -12.34
CA THR A 172 -0.59 0.04 -13.65
C THR A 172 -1.07 -1.41 -13.61
N ARG A 173 -0.66 -2.21 -12.63
CA ARG A 173 -1.04 -3.62 -12.54
C ARG A 173 -2.51 -3.79 -12.20
N VAL A 174 -3.01 -3.11 -11.17
CA VAL A 174 -4.43 -3.12 -10.79
C VAL A 174 -5.30 -2.72 -11.99
N SER A 175 -4.96 -1.61 -12.65
CA SER A 175 -5.70 -1.09 -13.81
C SER A 175 -5.76 -2.08 -14.98
N ARG A 176 -4.63 -2.71 -15.32
CA ARG A 176 -4.56 -3.67 -16.44
C ARG A 176 -5.24 -5.00 -16.14
N SER A 177 -5.38 -5.35 -14.87
CA SER A 177 -6.03 -6.61 -14.48
C SER A 177 -7.55 -6.55 -14.48
N LEU A 178 -8.14 -5.34 -14.56
CA LEU A 178 -9.59 -5.17 -14.61
C LEU A 178 -10.15 -5.76 -15.91
N ARG A 179 -10.95 -6.82 -15.77
CA ARG A 179 -11.59 -7.49 -16.90
C ARG A 179 -12.85 -8.23 -16.47
N PRO A 180 -13.82 -8.49 -17.39
CA PRO A 180 -14.82 -9.52 -17.17
C PRO A 180 -14.16 -10.90 -17.14
N LEU A 181 -14.79 -11.86 -16.47
CA LEU A 181 -14.44 -13.27 -16.65
C LEU A 181 -14.74 -13.66 -18.09
N GLU A 182 -13.74 -14.25 -18.73
CA GLU A 182 -13.96 -14.92 -20.01
C GLU A 182 -14.76 -16.21 -19.72
N GLY A 183 -15.92 -16.34 -20.34
CA GLY A 183 -16.78 -17.53 -20.25
C GLY A 183 -16.22 -18.70 -21.05
#